data_25dd257be21fa92ae6221e6114a3add1
#
_entry.id   25dd257be21fa92ae6221e6114a3add1
#
_cell.length_a   1.000
_cell.length_b   1.000
_cell.length_c   1.000
_cell.angle_alpha   90.00
_cell.angle_beta   90.00
_cell.angle_gamma   90.00
#
_symmetry.space_group_name_H-M   'P 1'
#
loop_
_entity.id
_entity.type
_entity.pdbx_description
1 polymer ?
#
loop_
_entity_poly.entity_id
_entity_poly.type
_entity_poly.pdbx_seq_one_letter_code
_entity_poly.pdbx_strand_id
1 'polypeptide(L)'
;MKDNLQRLKIKYIIFITIFFTILYKGAEFYTRTLGYVPSYFMAWEKKIPFLTIFMLPYMTSAPFFFGTFLTIKDEKSLNFYVKQAIFLTVVSIAIFFIVPMKFYFLKPEIANPIFNFLFYLLGQLDSSFNQCPSLHVSFAFLSIAIYWKEMKSKLKYLIAIWGFLIAISVHFVYQHHFIDFVGGFIMFLITWYIFPKFIKLIKK
;
A
#
# COMPACT_ATOMS: atom_id res chain seq x y z
N MET A 1 9.46 -7.40 29.60
CA MET A 1 9.73 -6.42 28.52
C MET A 1 9.35 -6.93 27.12
N LYS A 2 9.85 -8.14 26.68
CA LYS A 2 9.50 -8.71 25.36
C LYS A 2 8.00 -8.96 25.19
N ASP A 3 7.30 -9.48 26.19
CA ASP A 3 5.86 -9.76 26.12
C ASP A 3 5.01 -8.48 25.93
N ASN A 4 5.41 -7.37 26.57
CA ASN A 4 4.72 -6.09 26.38
C ASN A 4 4.84 -5.57 24.94
N LEU A 5 6.02 -5.69 24.34
CA LEU A 5 6.24 -5.26 22.95
C LEU A 5 5.41 -6.13 21.97
N GLN A 6 5.34 -7.44 22.19
CA GLN A 6 4.53 -8.33 21.35
C GLN A 6 3.02 -8.01 21.46
N ARG A 7 2.52 -7.83 22.67
CA ARG A 7 1.13 -7.39 22.88
C ARG A 7 0.84 -6.05 22.20
N LEU A 8 1.78 -5.10 22.26
CA LEU A 8 1.65 -3.80 21.63
C LEU A 8 1.62 -3.92 20.08
N LYS A 9 2.47 -4.77 19.50
CA LYS A 9 2.46 -5.06 18.05
C LYS A 9 1.10 -5.58 17.61
N ILE A 10 0.53 -6.57 18.31
CA ILE A 10 -0.78 -7.14 17.99
C ILE A 10 -1.87 -6.06 18.07
N LYS A 11 -1.88 -5.26 19.14
CA LYS A 11 -2.83 -4.15 19.29
C LYS A 11 -2.74 -3.18 18.11
N TYR A 12 -1.52 -2.80 17.69
CA TYR A 12 -1.33 -1.87 16.58
C TYR A 12 -1.69 -2.49 15.23
N ILE A 13 -1.42 -3.77 14.99
CA ILE A 13 -1.85 -4.46 13.77
C ILE A 13 -3.39 -4.43 13.68
N ILE A 14 -4.10 -4.81 14.75
CA ILE A 14 -5.56 -4.78 14.79
C ILE A 14 -6.07 -3.36 14.57
N PHE A 15 -5.53 -2.39 15.30
CA PHE A 15 -5.93 -0.99 15.19
C PHE A 15 -5.73 -0.45 13.75
N ILE A 16 -4.54 -0.62 13.19
CA ILE A 16 -4.22 -0.12 11.83
C ILE A 16 -5.09 -0.83 10.78
N THR A 17 -5.35 -2.13 10.93
CA THR A 17 -6.22 -2.87 9.99
C THR A 17 -7.63 -2.31 10.00
N ILE A 18 -8.23 -2.14 11.19
CA ILE A 18 -9.59 -1.59 11.32
C ILE A 18 -9.64 -0.16 10.80
N PHE A 19 -8.70 0.68 11.24
CA PHE A 19 -8.60 2.07 10.84
C PHE A 19 -8.46 2.24 9.33
N PHE A 20 -7.52 1.50 8.71
CA PHE A 20 -7.33 1.47 7.28
C PHE A 20 -8.59 1.03 6.54
N THR A 21 -9.19 -0.09 6.95
CA THR A 21 -10.38 -0.65 6.29
C THR A 21 -11.54 0.33 6.30
N ILE A 22 -11.82 0.95 7.44
CA ILE A 22 -12.92 1.94 7.56
C ILE A 22 -12.69 3.11 6.62
N LEU A 23 -11.49 3.70 6.63
CA LEU A 23 -11.19 4.87 5.80
C LEU A 23 -11.15 4.51 4.31
N TYR A 24 -10.52 3.39 3.95
CA TYR A 24 -10.39 2.95 2.57
C TYR A 24 -11.75 2.61 1.95
N LYS A 25 -12.57 1.84 2.67
CA LYS A 25 -13.93 1.51 2.20
C LYS A 25 -14.87 2.72 2.23
N GLY A 26 -14.67 3.64 3.17
CA GLY A 26 -15.38 4.92 3.19
C GLY A 26 -15.10 5.78 1.95
N ALA A 27 -13.84 5.90 1.55
CA ALA A 27 -13.46 6.62 0.33
C ALA A 27 -13.97 5.91 -0.94
N GLU A 28 -13.87 4.58 -1.00
CA GLU A 28 -14.45 3.79 -2.09
C GLU A 28 -15.96 4.02 -2.21
N PHE A 29 -16.69 3.94 -1.08
CA PHE A 29 -18.13 4.16 -1.05
C PHE A 29 -18.49 5.57 -1.56
N TYR A 30 -17.79 6.60 -1.04
CA TYR A 30 -17.98 7.97 -1.52
C TYR A 30 -17.78 8.08 -3.03
N THR A 31 -16.65 7.54 -3.55
CA THR A 31 -16.34 7.63 -4.98
C THR A 31 -17.41 6.94 -5.85
N ARG A 32 -17.99 5.83 -5.35
CA ARG A 32 -19.09 5.11 -6.04
C ARG A 32 -20.38 5.93 -6.13
N THR A 33 -20.60 6.89 -5.22
CA THR A 33 -21.81 7.75 -5.27
C THR A 33 -21.69 8.88 -6.28
N LEU A 34 -20.50 9.13 -6.83
CA LEU A 34 -20.28 10.19 -7.81
C LEU A 34 -20.83 9.78 -9.18
N GLY A 35 -21.54 10.69 -9.84
CA GLY A 35 -22.09 10.45 -11.19
C GLY A 35 -21.03 10.28 -12.28
N TYR A 36 -19.82 10.83 -12.05
CA TYR A 36 -18.67 10.68 -12.95
C TYR A 36 -17.37 10.59 -12.16
N VAL A 37 -16.53 9.63 -12.51
CA VAL A 37 -15.18 9.45 -11.93
C VAL A 37 -14.18 9.36 -13.07
N PRO A 38 -13.20 10.29 -13.16
CA PRO A 38 -12.20 10.28 -14.22
C PRO A 38 -11.18 9.17 -14.04
N SER A 39 -10.48 8.86 -15.14
CA SER A 39 -9.28 8.03 -15.17
C SER A 39 -8.16 8.80 -15.84
N TYR A 40 -6.96 8.77 -15.24
CA TYR A 40 -5.79 9.43 -15.78
C TYR A 40 -4.68 8.41 -16.05
N PHE A 41 -4.35 8.22 -17.32
CA PHE A 41 -3.29 7.31 -17.74
C PHE A 41 -2.54 7.86 -18.95
N MET A 42 -1.32 7.42 -19.15
CA MET A 42 -0.49 7.79 -20.29
C MET A 42 -0.69 6.83 -21.45
N ALA A 43 -0.63 7.32 -22.69
CA ALA A 43 -0.89 6.50 -23.89
C ALA A 43 -0.03 5.23 -23.97
N TRP A 44 1.22 5.27 -23.48
CA TRP A 44 2.13 4.13 -23.47
C TRP A 44 1.69 3.03 -22.48
N GLU A 45 0.89 3.34 -21.44
CA GLU A 45 0.39 2.35 -20.49
C GLU A 45 -0.49 1.29 -21.14
N LYS A 46 -1.11 1.59 -22.29
CA LYS A 46 -1.85 0.61 -23.11
C LYS A 46 -0.96 -0.54 -23.63
N LYS A 47 0.36 -0.36 -23.59
CA LYS A 47 1.33 -1.39 -24.00
C LYS A 47 1.81 -2.26 -22.83
N ILE A 48 1.43 -1.93 -21.59
CA ILE A 48 1.75 -2.76 -20.41
C ILE A 48 0.94 -4.05 -20.53
N PRO A 49 1.58 -5.23 -20.55
CA PRO A 49 0.84 -6.49 -20.64
C PRO A 49 0.13 -6.81 -19.32
N PHE A 50 -1.06 -7.41 -19.42
CA PHE A 50 -1.69 -8.03 -18.25
C PHE A 50 -1.03 -9.37 -17.97
N LEU A 51 -0.40 -9.51 -16.79
CA LEU A 51 0.37 -10.69 -16.40
C LEU A 51 -0.15 -11.27 -15.09
N THR A 52 -0.92 -12.35 -15.17
CA THR A 52 -1.56 -12.98 -14.01
C THR A 52 -0.57 -13.44 -12.94
N ILE A 53 0.67 -13.80 -13.33
CA ILE A 53 1.71 -14.23 -12.36
C ILE A 53 2.05 -13.14 -11.33
N PHE A 54 1.90 -11.85 -11.68
CA PHE A 54 2.12 -10.74 -10.76
C PHE A 54 1.05 -10.63 -9.66
N MET A 55 -0.02 -11.43 -9.76
CA MET A 55 -0.96 -11.61 -8.67
C MET A 55 -0.30 -12.21 -7.41
N LEU A 56 0.75 -13.02 -7.57
CA LEU A 56 1.48 -13.61 -6.44
C LEU A 56 2.13 -12.54 -5.55
N PRO A 57 3.03 -11.66 -6.05
CA PRO A 57 3.54 -10.58 -5.22
C PRO A 57 2.43 -9.63 -4.76
N TYR A 58 1.43 -9.32 -5.59
CA TYR A 58 0.33 -8.43 -5.22
C TYR A 58 -0.42 -8.92 -3.98
N MET A 59 -0.87 -10.18 -3.97
CA MET A 59 -1.63 -10.77 -2.87
C MET A 59 -0.81 -10.94 -1.57
N THR A 60 0.52 -10.97 -1.68
CA THR A 60 1.41 -10.99 -0.50
C THR A 60 1.67 -9.62 0.11
N SER A 61 1.08 -8.55 -0.41
CA SER A 61 1.27 -7.19 0.10
C SER A 61 0.86 -7.05 1.57
N ALA A 62 -0.31 -7.53 1.96
CA ALA A 62 -0.78 -7.46 3.35
C ALA A 62 0.16 -8.19 4.33
N PRO A 63 0.50 -9.48 4.16
CA PRO A 63 1.48 -10.15 5.02
C PRO A 63 2.86 -9.47 4.98
N PHE A 64 3.29 -8.89 3.86
CA PHE A 64 4.52 -8.13 3.77
C PHE A 64 4.49 -6.86 4.65
N PHE A 65 3.39 -6.10 4.63
CA PHE A 65 3.21 -4.91 5.45
C PHE A 65 3.09 -5.26 6.94
N PHE A 66 2.37 -6.32 7.30
CA PHE A 66 2.28 -6.79 8.68
C PHE A 66 3.62 -7.33 9.22
N GLY A 67 4.41 -7.98 8.38
CA GLY A 67 5.75 -8.43 8.73
C GLY A 67 6.66 -7.30 9.21
N THR A 68 6.42 -6.07 8.76
CA THR A 68 7.14 -4.87 9.23
C THR A 68 6.99 -4.68 10.73
N PHE A 69 5.77 -4.83 11.29
CA PHE A 69 5.54 -4.75 12.73
C PHE A 69 6.34 -5.79 13.50
N LEU A 70 6.43 -7.01 12.96
CA LEU A 70 7.14 -8.11 13.63
C LEU A 70 8.65 -7.87 13.67
N THR A 71 9.20 -7.18 12.66
CA THR A 71 10.64 -6.93 12.52
C THR A 71 11.17 -5.84 13.44
N ILE A 72 10.35 -4.86 13.81
CA ILE A 72 10.72 -3.76 14.71
C ILE A 72 11.01 -4.28 16.12
N LYS A 73 12.13 -3.83 16.72
CA LYS A 73 12.69 -4.41 17.95
C LYS A 73 12.42 -3.62 19.22
N ASP A 74 12.03 -2.36 19.10
CA ASP A 74 11.77 -1.50 20.24
C ASP A 74 10.46 -0.69 20.10
N GLU A 75 9.91 -0.31 21.24
CA GLU A 75 8.61 0.38 21.31
C GLU A 75 8.64 1.78 20.66
N LYS A 76 9.75 2.50 20.78
CA LYS A 76 9.89 3.85 20.20
C LYS A 76 9.83 3.81 18.68
N SER A 77 10.56 2.87 18.07
CA SER A 77 10.53 2.62 16.62
C SER A 77 9.16 2.14 16.17
N LEU A 78 8.50 1.27 16.94
CA LEU A 78 7.16 0.78 16.65
C LEU A 78 6.12 1.93 16.69
N ASN A 79 6.11 2.73 17.75
CA ASN A 79 5.24 3.89 17.88
C ASN A 79 5.45 4.91 16.74
N PHE A 80 6.70 5.06 16.30
CA PHE A 80 7.03 5.96 15.19
C PHE A 80 6.52 5.41 13.86
N TYR A 81 6.71 4.11 13.59
CA TYR A 81 6.18 3.46 12.39
C TYR A 81 4.65 3.55 12.32
N VAL A 82 3.96 3.31 13.43
CA VAL A 82 2.49 3.44 13.50
C VAL A 82 2.04 4.87 13.13
N LYS A 83 2.73 5.89 13.62
CA LYS A 83 2.46 7.29 13.24
C LYS A 83 2.69 7.54 11.75
N GLN A 84 3.75 6.96 11.16
CA GLN A 84 4.00 7.03 9.73
C GLN A 84 2.87 6.35 8.93
N ALA A 85 2.43 5.16 9.35
CA ALA A 85 1.35 4.42 8.71
C ALA A 85 0.01 5.19 8.77
N ILE A 86 -0.32 5.78 9.93
CA ILE A 86 -1.51 6.63 10.10
C ILE A 86 -1.42 7.85 9.18
N PHE A 87 -0.31 8.58 9.21
CA PHE A 87 -0.11 9.77 8.38
C PHE A 87 -0.27 9.44 6.89
N LEU A 88 0.43 8.40 6.43
CA LEU A 88 0.36 7.94 5.04
C LEU A 88 -1.09 7.61 4.65
N THR A 89 -1.80 6.83 5.48
CA THR A 89 -3.19 6.46 5.23
C THR A 89 -4.11 7.69 5.17
N VAL A 90 -4.05 8.56 6.18
CA VAL A 90 -4.95 9.73 6.28
C VAL A 90 -4.75 10.69 5.11
N VAL A 91 -3.49 10.99 4.76
CA VAL A 91 -3.20 11.91 3.65
C VAL A 91 -3.62 11.30 2.32
N SER A 92 -3.35 10.02 2.08
CA SER A 92 -3.77 9.35 0.85
C SER A 92 -5.29 9.29 0.71
N ILE A 93 -5.99 8.95 1.79
CA ILE A 93 -7.46 8.92 1.82
C ILE A 93 -8.05 10.32 1.61
N ALA A 94 -7.47 11.36 2.21
CA ALA A 94 -7.91 12.74 1.96
C ALA A 94 -7.77 13.10 0.46
N ILE A 95 -6.69 12.68 -0.18
CA ILE A 95 -6.51 12.89 -1.62
C ILE A 95 -7.57 12.11 -2.43
N PHE A 96 -7.94 10.88 -2.05
CA PHE A 96 -9.01 10.13 -2.73
C PHE A 96 -10.36 10.85 -2.68
N PHE A 97 -10.67 11.53 -1.58
CA PHE A 97 -11.88 12.35 -1.48
C PHE A 97 -11.81 13.63 -2.34
N ILE A 98 -10.64 14.27 -2.42
CA ILE A 98 -10.45 15.55 -3.14
C ILE A 98 -10.31 15.32 -4.65
N VAL A 99 -9.63 14.25 -5.03
CA VAL A 99 -9.32 13.90 -6.43
C VAL A 99 -9.73 12.44 -6.68
N PRO A 100 -11.04 12.15 -6.72
CA PRO A 100 -11.51 10.78 -6.97
C PRO A 100 -11.13 10.32 -8.38
N MET A 101 -10.57 9.11 -8.44
CA MET A 101 -10.12 8.50 -9.71
C MET A 101 -10.48 7.03 -9.76
N LYS A 102 -10.62 6.48 -10.99
CA LYS A 102 -10.83 5.05 -11.22
C LYS A 102 -9.80 4.50 -12.21
N PHE A 103 -9.52 3.22 -12.09
CA PHE A 103 -8.72 2.48 -13.07
C PHE A 103 -9.47 2.34 -14.40
N TYR A 104 -8.78 2.42 -15.53
CA TYR A 104 -9.40 2.48 -16.86
C TYR A 104 -9.47 1.12 -17.57
N PHE A 105 -8.38 0.33 -17.54
CA PHE A 105 -8.29 -0.87 -18.37
C PHE A 105 -9.15 -2.01 -17.82
N LEU A 106 -9.87 -2.68 -18.72
CA LEU A 106 -10.60 -3.90 -18.39
C LEU A 106 -9.61 -5.08 -18.27
N LYS A 107 -9.82 -5.89 -17.24
CA LYS A 107 -9.04 -7.13 -17.08
C LYS A 107 -9.50 -8.14 -18.10
N PRO A 108 -8.55 -8.78 -18.84
CA PRO A 108 -8.87 -9.87 -19.74
C PRO A 108 -9.46 -11.08 -19.01
N GLU A 109 -10.09 -11.98 -19.74
CA GLU A 109 -10.52 -13.28 -19.23
C GLU A 109 -9.30 -14.10 -18.76
N ILE A 110 -9.45 -14.76 -17.63
CA ILE A 110 -8.36 -15.51 -16.97
C ILE A 110 -8.70 -16.99 -17.04
N ALA A 111 -8.08 -17.70 -17.98
CA ALA A 111 -8.31 -19.13 -18.19
C ALA A 111 -7.78 -20.02 -17.04
N ASN A 112 -6.72 -19.62 -16.36
CA ASN A 112 -6.16 -20.41 -15.25
C ASN A 112 -7.05 -20.29 -14.00
N PRO A 113 -7.60 -21.40 -13.46
CA PRO A 113 -8.57 -21.37 -12.38
C PRO A 113 -8.00 -20.83 -11.06
N ILE A 114 -6.70 -21.04 -10.79
CA ILE A 114 -6.05 -20.53 -9.56
C ILE A 114 -5.97 -19.00 -9.63
N PHE A 115 -5.46 -18.46 -10.73
CA PHE A 115 -5.39 -17.01 -10.89
C PHE A 115 -6.79 -16.38 -10.97
N ASN A 116 -7.75 -17.02 -11.64
CA ASN A 116 -9.13 -16.54 -11.67
C ASN A 116 -9.71 -16.41 -10.26
N PHE A 117 -9.50 -17.42 -9.40
CA PHE A 117 -9.91 -17.38 -8.00
C PHE A 117 -9.21 -16.24 -7.23
N LEU A 118 -7.90 -16.04 -7.43
CA LEU A 118 -7.16 -14.94 -6.78
C LEU A 118 -7.68 -13.56 -7.22
N PHE A 119 -8.00 -13.39 -8.51
CA PHE A 119 -8.59 -12.14 -9.01
C PHE A 119 -10.02 -11.93 -8.52
N TYR A 120 -10.80 -13.01 -8.33
CA TYR A 120 -12.10 -12.94 -7.67
C TYR A 120 -11.98 -12.43 -6.24
N LEU A 121 -11.05 -13.01 -5.45
CA LEU A 121 -10.77 -12.55 -4.09
C LEU A 121 -10.31 -11.09 -4.06
N LEU A 122 -9.44 -10.70 -4.98
CA LEU A 122 -9.00 -9.32 -5.12
C LEU A 122 -10.20 -8.39 -5.31
N GLY A 123 -11.14 -8.74 -6.18
CA GLY A 123 -12.35 -7.94 -6.43
C GLY A 123 -13.26 -7.75 -5.21
N GLN A 124 -13.17 -8.64 -4.20
CA GLN A 124 -13.88 -8.50 -2.92
C GLN A 124 -13.14 -7.58 -1.92
N LEU A 125 -11.82 -7.58 -1.98
CA LEU A 125 -10.96 -6.91 -1.00
C LEU A 125 -10.58 -5.50 -1.44
N ASP A 126 -10.32 -5.33 -2.72
CA ASP A 126 -9.80 -4.09 -3.31
C ASP A 126 -10.79 -3.49 -4.32
N SER A 127 -10.48 -2.32 -4.80
CA SER A 127 -11.37 -1.49 -5.61
C SER A 127 -10.65 -0.93 -6.82
N SER A 128 -11.37 -0.74 -7.92
CA SER A 128 -10.90 0.05 -9.06
C SER A 128 -10.93 1.57 -8.82
N PHE A 129 -11.39 2.00 -7.66
CA PHE A 129 -11.33 3.38 -7.15
C PHE A 129 -10.12 3.54 -6.22
N ASN A 130 -9.98 4.67 -5.55
CA ASN A 130 -8.87 4.95 -4.62
C ASN A 130 -7.49 4.82 -5.30
N GLN A 131 -7.31 5.54 -6.41
CA GLN A 131 -6.17 5.33 -7.29
C GLN A 131 -4.91 6.06 -6.84
N CYS A 132 -4.87 7.39 -6.87
CA CYS A 132 -3.66 8.18 -6.58
C CYS A 132 -3.76 8.88 -5.22
N PRO A 133 -2.76 8.74 -4.37
CA PRO A 133 -1.54 7.94 -4.50
C PRO A 133 -1.76 6.45 -4.21
N SER A 134 -1.06 5.55 -4.92
CA SER A 134 -1.16 4.10 -4.64
C SER A 134 -0.67 3.76 -3.24
N LEU A 135 -1.59 3.29 -2.38
CA LEU A 135 -1.25 2.82 -1.04
C LEU A 135 -0.37 1.56 -1.05
N HIS A 136 -0.58 0.66 -2.02
CA HIS A 136 0.27 -0.51 -2.22
C HIS A 136 1.74 -0.11 -2.43
N VAL A 137 1.99 0.85 -3.31
CA VAL A 137 3.33 1.36 -3.60
C VAL A 137 3.92 2.07 -2.38
N SER A 138 3.14 2.95 -1.75
CA SER A 138 3.59 3.71 -0.58
C SER A 138 4.01 2.80 0.57
N PHE A 139 3.16 1.83 0.93
CA PHE A 139 3.47 0.87 1.99
C PHE A 139 4.57 -0.12 1.63
N ALA A 140 4.69 -0.52 0.35
CA ALA A 140 5.78 -1.39 -0.10
C ALA A 140 7.13 -0.71 0.14
N PHE A 141 7.32 0.54 -0.31
CA PHE A 141 8.57 1.28 -0.09
C PHE A 141 8.80 1.62 1.38
N LEU A 142 7.77 1.98 2.14
CA LEU A 142 7.90 2.21 3.57
C LEU A 142 8.35 0.94 4.31
N SER A 143 7.76 -0.20 3.97
CA SER A 143 8.13 -1.49 4.54
C SER A 143 9.56 -1.90 4.16
N ILE A 144 9.97 -1.73 2.90
CA ILE A 144 11.36 -1.97 2.46
C ILE A 144 12.33 -1.14 3.32
N ALA A 145 12.05 0.15 3.52
CA ALA A 145 12.91 1.04 4.29
C ALA A 145 13.03 0.59 5.77
N ILE A 146 11.93 0.13 6.38
CA ILE A 146 11.94 -0.40 7.74
C ILE A 146 12.69 -1.74 7.81
N TYR A 147 12.41 -2.68 6.90
CA TYR A 147 13.14 -3.96 6.85
C TYR A 147 14.65 -3.73 6.67
N TRP A 148 15.02 -2.80 5.79
CA TRP A 148 16.41 -2.45 5.56
C TRP A 148 17.11 -1.92 6.80
N LYS A 149 16.42 -1.09 7.58
CA LYS A 149 16.91 -0.52 8.85
C LYS A 149 17.03 -1.57 9.96
N GLU A 150 16.00 -2.42 10.11
CA GLU A 150 15.87 -3.32 11.26
C GLU A 150 16.62 -4.66 11.08
N MET A 151 16.82 -5.10 9.83
CA MET A 151 17.44 -6.40 9.53
C MET A 151 18.93 -6.27 9.24
N LYS A 152 19.74 -7.03 9.97
CA LYS A 152 21.19 -7.16 9.73
C LYS A 152 21.53 -8.28 8.73
N SER A 153 20.64 -9.25 8.55
CA SER A 153 20.82 -10.39 7.66
C SER A 153 20.83 -9.99 6.18
N LYS A 154 21.56 -10.74 5.36
CA LYS A 154 21.52 -10.62 3.88
C LYS A 154 20.13 -10.89 3.29
N LEU A 155 19.22 -11.53 4.04
CA LEU A 155 17.82 -11.72 3.65
C LEU A 155 17.11 -10.40 3.33
N LYS A 156 17.55 -9.27 3.89
CA LYS A 156 16.99 -7.96 3.57
C LYS A 156 17.03 -7.61 2.07
N TYR A 157 17.99 -8.13 1.31
CA TYR A 157 18.06 -7.90 -0.15
C TYR A 157 16.91 -8.63 -0.86
N LEU A 158 16.63 -9.89 -0.50
CA LEU A 158 15.52 -10.65 -1.06
C LEU A 158 14.17 -10.01 -0.69
N ILE A 159 14.05 -9.54 0.55
CA ILE A 159 12.86 -8.81 1.02
C ILE A 159 12.68 -7.50 0.25
N ALA A 160 13.76 -6.76 -0.01
CA ALA A 160 13.68 -5.53 -0.80
C ALA A 160 13.27 -5.81 -2.25
N ILE A 161 13.82 -6.86 -2.88
CA ILE A 161 13.42 -7.30 -4.22
C ILE A 161 11.94 -7.68 -4.22
N TRP A 162 11.48 -8.46 -3.24
CA TRP A 162 10.07 -8.86 -3.16
C TRP A 162 9.14 -7.66 -2.95
N GLY A 163 9.50 -6.73 -2.08
CA GLY A 163 8.74 -5.48 -1.89
C GLY A 163 8.70 -4.62 -3.15
N PHE A 164 9.79 -4.60 -3.94
CA PHE A 164 9.78 -3.94 -5.24
C PHE A 164 8.86 -4.67 -6.24
N LEU A 165 8.85 -6.01 -6.24
CA LEU A 165 7.90 -6.79 -7.05
C LEU A 165 6.45 -6.49 -6.64
N ILE A 166 6.15 -6.34 -5.34
CA ILE A 166 4.82 -5.89 -4.88
C ILE A 166 4.51 -4.50 -5.46
N ALA A 167 5.45 -3.55 -5.38
CA ALA A 167 5.21 -2.20 -5.88
C ALA A 167 4.92 -2.15 -7.38
N ILE A 168 5.66 -2.90 -8.21
CA ILE A 168 5.44 -2.90 -9.68
C ILE A 168 4.28 -3.78 -10.11
N SER A 169 3.89 -4.79 -9.31
CA SER A 169 2.80 -5.71 -9.64
C SER A 169 1.47 -5.00 -9.92
N VAL A 170 1.25 -3.84 -9.29
CA VAL A 170 0.03 -3.04 -9.44
C VAL A 170 -0.29 -2.69 -10.89
N HIS A 171 0.74 -2.56 -11.75
CA HIS A 171 0.56 -2.30 -13.18
C HIS A 171 0.17 -3.57 -13.94
N PHE A 172 0.85 -4.68 -13.67
CA PHE A 172 0.66 -5.93 -14.41
C PHE A 172 -0.63 -6.67 -14.04
N VAL A 173 -1.23 -6.39 -12.87
CA VAL A 173 -2.54 -6.91 -12.47
C VAL A 173 -3.69 -5.93 -12.75
N TYR A 174 -3.40 -4.83 -13.42
CA TYR A 174 -4.37 -3.78 -13.77
C TYR A 174 -5.14 -3.26 -12.56
N GLN A 175 -4.39 -2.75 -11.57
CA GLN A 175 -4.94 -2.09 -10.39
C GLN A 175 -4.62 -0.60 -10.32
N HIS A 176 -3.43 -0.18 -10.79
CA HIS A 176 -3.01 1.23 -10.74
C HIS A 176 -2.35 1.69 -12.03
N HIS A 177 -2.58 2.93 -12.39
CA HIS A 177 -1.88 3.65 -13.43
C HIS A 177 -0.50 4.13 -12.98
N PHE A 178 0.36 4.53 -13.93
CA PHE A 178 1.70 4.98 -13.62
C PHE A 178 1.72 6.25 -12.74
N ILE A 179 0.74 7.14 -12.92
CA ILE A 179 0.60 8.33 -12.07
C ILE A 179 0.36 7.95 -10.61
N ASP A 180 -0.39 6.88 -10.36
CA ASP A 180 -0.69 6.39 -9.01
C ASP A 180 0.56 5.82 -8.36
N PHE A 181 1.39 5.12 -9.14
CA PHE A 181 2.69 4.60 -8.71
C PHE A 181 3.62 5.75 -8.30
N VAL A 182 3.76 6.77 -9.16
CA VAL A 182 4.57 7.95 -8.88
C VAL A 182 4.06 8.68 -7.64
N GLY A 183 2.73 8.88 -7.55
CA GLY A 183 2.08 9.46 -6.37
C GLY A 183 2.36 8.66 -5.10
N GLY A 184 2.27 7.32 -5.18
CA GLY A 184 2.58 6.42 -4.06
C GLY A 184 4.05 6.50 -3.63
N PHE A 185 4.98 6.57 -4.57
CA PHE A 185 6.40 6.73 -4.26
C PHE A 185 6.69 8.11 -3.63
N ILE A 186 6.10 9.18 -4.14
CA ILE A 186 6.21 10.52 -3.54
C ILE A 186 5.63 10.51 -2.11
N MET A 187 4.50 9.87 -1.89
CA MET A 187 3.89 9.76 -0.56
C MET A 187 4.79 9.00 0.42
N PHE A 188 5.47 7.94 -0.03
CA PHE A 188 6.53 7.29 0.75
C PHE A 188 7.65 8.26 1.10
N LEU A 189 8.19 9.04 0.13
CA LEU A 189 9.27 10.00 0.39
C LEU A 189 8.85 11.08 1.41
N ILE A 190 7.63 11.60 1.30
CA ILE A 190 7.07 12.55 2.28
C ILE A 190 7.03 11.91 3.67
N THR A 191 6.51 10.70 3.76
CA THR A 191 6.37 9.97 5.03
C THR A 191 7.73 9.62 5.64
N TRP A 192 8.74 9.30 4.84
CA TRP A 192 10.06 8.88 5.32
C TRP A 192 10.97 10.05 5.69
N TYR A 193 10.99 11.12 4.88
CA TYR A 193 11.93 12.22 5.04
C TYR A 193 11.34 13.48 5.66
N ILE A 194 10.09 13.82 5.35
CA ILE A 194 9.47 15.09 5.78
C ILE A 194 8.74 14.91 7.11
N PHE A 195 7.93 13.87 7.25
CA PHE A 195 7.15 13.61 8.46
C PHE A 195 8.00 13.56 9.76
N PRO A 196 9.21 12.94 9.79
CA PRO A 196 10.07 12.98 10.98
C PRO A 196 10.49 14.41 11.40
N LYS A 197 10.70 15.29 10.43
CA LYS A 197 11.06 16.70 10.68
C LYS A 197 9.87 17.47 11.24
N PHE A 198 8.69 17.26 10.69
CA PHE A 198 7.45 17.86 11.15
C PHE A 198 7.13 17.48 12.60
N ILE A 199 7.24 16.20 12.96
CA ILE A 199 7.04 15.73 14.34
C ILE A 199 8.04 16.37 15.33
N LYS A 200 9.29 16.63 14.90
CA LYS A 200 10.29 17.31 15.75
C LYS A 200 9.95 18.79 15.97
N LEU A 201 9.35 19.45 15.00
CA LEU A 201 8.94 20.85 15.11
C LEU A 201 7.77 21.04 16.09
N ILE A 202 6.79 20.15 16.07
CA ILE A 202 5.61 20.24 16.97
C ILE A 202 5.99 19.93 18.43
N LYS A 203 7.10 19.22 18.68
CA LYS A 203 7.55 18.85 20.03
C LYS A 203 8.47 19.89 20.68
N LYS A 204 8.82 20.96 20.00
CA LYS A 204 9.53 22.13 20.52
C LYS A 204 8.53 23.19 20.98
#